data_ace03048badfbe81624fb3951b740dfa
#
_entry.id   ace03048badfbe81624fb3951b740dfa
#
_cell.length_a   1.000
_cell.length_b   1.000
_cell.length_c   1.000
_cell.angle_alpha   90.00
_cell.angle_beta   90.00
_cell.angle_gamma   90.00
#
_symmetry.space_group_name_H-M   'P 1'
#
loop_
_entity.id
_entity.type
_entity.pdbx_description
1 polymer ?
#
loop_
_entity_poly.entity_id
_entity_poly.type
_entity_poly.pdbx_seq_one_letter_code
_entity_poly.pdbx_strand_id
1 'polypeptide(L)'
;AEIVARYPGPDLSLLDQSKVRIESYGMQLGVVEGYLPIENIKLGRDDGTEMAQMKTLVRHLGEIGVPLICYNFMAGTDWIRTSVDTPERAGAKVTAFDLNDLESARIPGREPFRTSPEPGAKGEQLWNNLEAFLTEIIPVAEDAGVILAMHPDDPPLPTLLGNDRVMHSVDGFEQLLSLVPSPSNAIAFCQGTFS
;
A
#
# COMPACT_ATOMS: atom_id res chain seq x y z
N ALA A 1 19.75 12.21 0.83
CA ALA A 1 18.85 11.30 0.09
C ALA A 1 17.80 10.80 1.05
N GLU A 2 16.57 10.68 0.59
CA GLU A 2 15.45 10.08 1.34
C GLU A 2 15.38 8.59 1.07
N ILE A 3 15.03 7.82 2.09
CA ILE A 3 14.96 6.36 2.04
C ILE A 3 13.57 5.92 2.49
N VAL A 4 13.11 4.83 1.87
CA VAL A 4 11.87 4.14 2.22
C VAL A 4 12.18 3.00 3.19
N ALA A 5 11.45 2.92 4.30
CA ALA A 5 11.46 1.75 5.18
C ALA A 5 10.14 0.99 5.08
N ARG A 6 10.20 -0.32 5.33
CA ARG A 6 9.00 -1.16 5.44
C ARG A 6 8.41 -1.08 6.84
N TYR A 7 7.09 -1.18 6.93
CA TYR A 7 6.42 -1.37 8.21
C TYR A 7 6.88 -2.68 8.88
N PRO A 8 7.44 -2.62 10.08
CA PRO A 8 8.06 -3.77 10.71
C PRO A 8 7.09 -4.69 11.47
N GLY A 9 5.81 -4.34 11.50
CA GLY A 9 4.82 -4.93 12.38
C GLY A 9 4.56 -4.07 13.63
N PRO A 10 3.90 -4.61 14.66
CA PRO A 10 3.50 -3.83 15.85
C PRO A 10 4.65 -3.28 16.69
N ASP A 11 5.83 -3.87 16.58
CA ASP A 11 7.04 -3.37 17.28
C ASP A 11 7.67 -2.21 16.50
N LEU A 12 7.22 -1.00 16.81
CA LEU A 12 7.69 0.22 16.15
C LEU A 12 9.12 0.61 16.52
N SER A 13 9.73 0.00 17.56
CA SER A 13 11.13 0.24 17.89
C SER A 13 12.09 -0.15 16.75
N LEU A 14 11.67 -1.03 15.87
CA LEU A 14 12.40 -1.39 14.66
C LEU A 14 12.43 -0.25 13.62
N LEU A 15 11.42 0.62 13.61
CA LEU A 15 11.43 1.85 12.79
C LEU A 15 12.44 2.85 13.36
N ASP A 16 12.48 3.02 14.67
CA ASP A 16 13.44 3.91 15.34
C ASP A 16 14.88 3.47 15.03
N GLN A 17 15.16 2.16 15.14
CA GLN A 17 16.45 1.58 14.81
C GLN A 17 16.81 1.79 13.32
N SER A 18 15.83 1.59 12.42
CA SER A 18 16.01 1.80 10.99
C SER A 18 16.31 3.27 10.68
N LYS A 19 15.58 4.20 11.31
CA LYS A 19 15.80 5.64 11.19
C LYS A 19 17.20 6.03 11.63
N VAL A 20 17.61 5.63 12.83
CA VAL A 20 18.96 5.90 13.35
C VAL A 20 20.04 5.35 12.41
N ARG A 21 19.86 4.14 11.90
CA ARG A 21 20.81 3.52 10.96
C ARG A 21 20.87 4.31 9.65
N ILE A 22 19.75 4.68 9.06
CA ILE A 22 19.67 5.46 7.81
C ILE A 22 20.35 6.81 8.00
N GLU A 23 20.05 7.50 9.10
CA GLU A 23 20.60 8.83 9.39
C GLU A 23 22.11 8.80 9.67
N SER A 24 22.63 7.70 10.22
CA SER A 24 24.07 7.51 10.40
C SER A 24 24.88 7.50 9.09
N TYR A 25 24.22 7.30 7.95
CA TYR A 25 24.80 7.39 6.61
C TYR A 25 24.54 8.74 5.92
N GLY A 26 24.03 9.76 6.64
CA GLY A 26 23.71 11.08 6.07
C GLY A 26 22.48 11.08 5.16
N MET A 27 21.61 10.06 5.28
CA MET A 27 20.33 9.97 4.58
C MET A 27 19.18 10.28 5.54
N GLN A 28 17.97 10.40 5.04
CA GLN A 28 16.76 10.59 5.85
C GLN A 28 15.76 9.47 5.58
N LEU A 29 15.09 8.99 6.63
CA LEU A 29 13.91 8.15 6.47
C LEU A 29 12.73 9.07 6.10
N GLY A 30 12.32 9.04 4.85
CA GLY A 30 11.26 9.91 4.32
C GLY A 30 9.90 9.24 4.20
N VAL A 31 9.88 7.91 4.02
CA VAL A 31 8.65 7.17 3.72
C VAL A 31 8.65 5.82 4.44
N VAL A 32 7.49 5.43 4.96
CA VAL A 32 7.21 4.05 5.37
C VAL A 32 6.23 3.44 4.38
N GLU A 33 6.57 2.28 3.86
CA GLU A 33 5.78 1.52 2.90
C GLU A 33 5.80 0.02 3.25
N GLY A 34 4.87 -0.74 2.71
CA GLY A 34 4.88 -2.21 2.80
C GLY A 34 3.59 -2.78 3.36
N TYR A 35 3.70 -3.92 4.04
CA TYR A 35 2.54 -4.68 4.51
C TYR A 35 1.92 -4.02 5.75
N LEU A 36 1.25 -2.88 5.55
CA LEU A 36 0.53 -2.17 6.60
C LEU A 36 -0.62 -3.01 7.17
N PRO A 37 -0.99 -2.81 8.44
CA PRO A 37 -2.07 -3.57 9.07
C PRO A 37 -3.44 -3.01 8.64
N ILE A 38 -3.84 -3.23 7.40
CA ILE A 38 -5.10 -2.73 6.82
C ILE A 38 -5.83 -3.77 5.97
N GLU A 39 -5.44 -5.04 6.02
CA GLU A 39 -6.07 -6.05 5.16
C GLU A 39 -7.52 -6.35 5.60
N ASN A 40 -7.78 -6.47 6.90
CA ASN A 40 -9.15 -6.64 7.39
C ASN A 40 -9.97 -5.36 7.21
N ILE A 41 -9.35 -4.17 7.28
CA ILE A 41 -10.00 -2.90 6.94
C ILE A 41 -10.45 -2.91 5.48
N LYS A 42 -9.55 -3.23 4.53
CA LYS A 42 -9.88 -3.35 3.09
C LYS A 42 -11.08 -4.29 2.86
N LEU A 43 -11.13 -5.40 3.58
CA LEU A 43 -12.15 -6.43 3.44
C LEU A 43 -13.40 -6.16 4.30
N GLY A 44 -13.45 -5.07 5.07
CA GLY A 44 -14.58 -4.74 5.95
C GLY A 44 -14.76 -5.72 7.12
N ARG A 45 -13.68 -6.31 7.61
CA ARG A 45 -13.66 -7.32 8.67
C ARG A 45 -12.82 -6.93 9.89
N ASP A 46 -12.30 -5.70 9.93
CA ASP A 46 -11.54 -5.22 11.07
C ASP A 46 -12.43 -5.10 12.31
N ASP A 47 -11.96 -5.63 13.42
CA ASP A 47 -12.59 -5.51 14.73
C ASP A 47 -12.12 -4.28 15.52
N GLY A 48 -11.44 -3.36 14.84
CA GLY A 48 -10.80 -2.19 15.41
C GLY A 48 -9.32 -2.35 15.71
N THR A 49 -8.78 -3.56 15.58
CA THR A 49 -7.38 -3.85 15.88
C THR A 49 -6.44 -3.21 14.84
N GLU A 50 -6.69 -3.42 13.55
CA GLU A 50 -5.86 -2.84 12.49
C GLU A 50 -5.96 -1.31 12.47
N MET A 51 -7.15 -0.75 12.66
CA MET A 51 -7.34 0.69 12.78
C MET A 51 -6.54 1.28 13.96
N ALA A 52 -6.56 0.63 15.12
CA ALA A 52 -5.77 1.05 16.28
C ALA A 52 -4.27 1.01 16.01
N GLN A 53 -3.79 -0.04 15.33
CA GLN A 53 -2.39 -0.17 14.92
C GLN A 53 -2.00 0.93 13.90
N MET A 54 -2.84 1.23 12.93
CA MET A 54 -2.60 2.31 11.97
C MET A 54 -2.53 3.68 12.65
N LYS A 55 -3.47 3.98 13.56
CA LYS A 55 -3.43 5.23 14.33
C LYS A 55 -2.17 5.35 15.19
N THR A 56 -1.71 4.23 15.75
CA THR A 56 -0.46 4.18 16.53
C THR A 56 0.74 4.43 15.63
N LEU A 57 0.80 3.79 14.47
CA LEU A 57 1.86 3.98 13.48
C LEU A 57 1.92 5.45 13.02
N VAL A 58 0.80 6.04 12.65
CA VAL A 58 0.74 7.43 12.18
C VAL A 58 1.27 8.41 13.23
N ARG A 59 0.83 8.26 14.49
CA ARG A 59 1.32 9.11 15.59
C ARG A 59 2.82 8.95 15.82
N HIS A 60 3.29 7.71 15.87
CA HIS A 60 4.72 7.42 16.05
C HIS A 60 5.57 8.03 14.93
N LEU A 61 5.13 7.95 13.68
CA LEU A 61 5.84 8.56 12.55
C LEU A 61 5.91 10.08 12.67
N GLY A 62 4.83 10.73 13.12
CA GLY A 62 4.84 12.15 13.44
C GLY A 62 5.84 12.50 14.54
N GLU A 63 5.89 11.72 15.62
CA GLU A 63 6.83 11.90 16.74
C GLU A 63 8.30 11.78 16.31
N ILE A 64 8.61 10.83 15.44
CA ILE A 64 9.98 10.63 14.95
C ILE A 64 10.32 11.45 13.68
N GLY A 65 9.37 12.26 13.19
CA GLY A 65 9.58 13.15 12.04
C GLY A 65 9.67 12.44 10.69
N VAL A 66 8.96 11.35 10.50
CA VAL A 66 8.79 10.68 9.19
C VAL A 66 7.48 11.14 8.55
N PRO A 67 7.52 11.90 7.45
CA PRO A 67 6.37 12.67 6.99
C PRO A 67 5.34 11.88 6.17
N LEU A 68 5.67 10.64 5.72
CA LEU A 68 4.83 9.99 4.71
C LEU A 68 4.68 8.48 4.92
N ILE A 69 3.46 8.01 4.73
CA ILE A 69 3.11 6.59 4.59
C ILE A 69 2.63 6.36 3.16
N CYS A 70 3.27 5.44 2.44
CA CYS A 70 2.76 4.91 1.17
C CYS A 70 1.94 3.66 1.45
N TYR A 71 0.67 3.65 1.07
CA TYR A 71 -0.24 2.53 1.28
C TYR A 71 -0.97 2.17 0.00
N ASN A 72 -1.55 0.97 -0.07
CA ASN A 72 -2.39 0.52 -1.17
C ASN A 72 -3.73 -0.03 -0.66
N PHE A 73 -4.70 -0.15 -1.56
CA PHE A 73 -6.01 -0.75 -1.24
C PHE A 73 -6.32 -2.00 -2.07
N MET A 74 -5.29 -2.76 -2.41
CA MET A 74 -5.32 -4.02 -3.18
C MET A 74 -5.77 -5.19 -2.29
N ALA A 75 -7.07 -5.28 -2.01
CA ALA A 75 -7.62 -6.30 -1.13
C ALA A 75 -7.41 -7.73 -1.68
N GLY A 76 -6.98 -8.64 -0.83
CA GLY A 76 -6.86 -10.07 -1.12
C GLY A 76 -5.67 -10.49 -1.99
N THR A 77 -4.99 -9.57 -2.65
CA THR A 77 -3.92 -9.91 -3.61
C THR A 77 -2.63 -9.14 -3.39
N ASP A 78 -2.68 -7.90 -2.86
CA ASP A 78 -1.54 -6.99 -2.86
C ASP A 78 -0.95 -6.82 -4.28
N TRP A 79 0.29 -6.36 -4.43
CA TRP A 79 0.97 -6.31 -5.73
C TRP A 79 1.48 -7.70 -6.12
N ILE A 80 1.34 -8.07 -7.40
CA ILE A 80 1.73 -9.40 -7.87
C ILE A 80 2.55 -9.36 -9.15
N ARG A 81 3.29 -10.45 -9.37
CA ARG A 81 4.07 -10.71 -10.60
C ARG A 81 3.85 -12.14 -11.06
N THR A 82 3.96 -12.38 -12.36
CA THR A 82 3.94 -13.72 -12.95
C THR A 82 5.34 -14.26 -13.18
N SER A 83 6.33 -13.37 -13.35
CA SER A 83 7.75 -13.72 -13.44
C SER A 83 8.59 -12.84 -12.50
N VAL A 84 9.73 -13.38 -12.03
CA VAL A 84 10.69 -12.65 -11.18
C VAL A 84 12.08 -12.54 -11.80
N ASP A 85 12.27 -13.08 -13.01
CA ASP A 85 13.56 -13.19 -13.65
C ASP A 85 13.51 -12.97 -15.18
N THR A 86 12.54 -12.20 -15.64
CA THR A 86 12.39 -11.82 -17.05
C THR A 86 13.66 -11.12 -17.53
N PRO A 87 14.29 -11.61 -18.63
CA PRO A 87 15.48 -10.97 -19.16
C PRO A 87 15.22 -9.58 -19.69
N GLU A 88 16.12 -8.67 -19.38
CA GLU A 88 16.13 -7.28 -19.82
C GLU A 88 17.50 -6.91 -20.41
N ARG A 89 17.63 -5.63 -20.84
CA ARG A 89 18.85 -5.08 -21.44
C ARG A 89 20.10 -5.40 -20.59
N ALA A 90 21.21 -5.64 -21.26
CA ALA A 90 22.51 -5.89 -20.65
C ALA A 90 22.55 -7.09 -19.68
N GLY A 91 21.63 -8.05 -19.82
CA GLY A 91 21.56 -9.24 -18.97
C GLY A 91 20.92 -9.00 -17.60
N ALA A 92 20.30 -7.85 -17.37
CA ALA A 92 19.50 -7.60 -16.17
C ALA A 92 18.30 -8.54 -16.13
N LYS A 93 17.83 -8.82 -14.93
CA LYS A 93 16.59 -9.57 -14.69
C LYS A 93 15.63 -8.67 -13.91
N VAL A 94 14.37 -8.66 -14.34
CA VAL A 94 13.31 -7.86 -13.73
C VAL A 94 12.09 -8.73 -13.41
N THR A 95 11.25 -8.24 -12.54
CA THR A 95 9.92 -8.82 -12.35
C THR A 95 8.98 -8.37 -13.47
N ALA A 96 8.05 -9.23 -13.88
CA ALA A 96 7.06 -8.92 -14.91
C ALA A 96 5.69 -9.49 -14.53
N PHE A 97 4.67 -8.90 -15.14
CA PHE A 97 3.30 -9.39 -15.07
C PHE A 97 2.77 -9.65 -16.47
N ASP A 98 2.24 -10.84 -16.71
CA ASP A 98 1.53 -11.23 -17.93
C ASP A 98 0.15 -11.76 -17.55
N LEU A 99 -0.90 -11.13 -18.09
CA LEU A 99 -2.27 -11.52 -17.83
C LEU A 99 -2.61 -12.94 -18.33
N ASN A 100 -1.87 -13.43 -19.34
CA ASN A 100 -2.05 -14.78 -19.86
C ASN A 100 -1.41 -15.87 -18.98
N ASP A 101 -0.62 -15.49 -17.98
CA ASP A 101 0.10 -16.42 -17.09
C ASP A 101 -0.34 -16.25 -15.62
N LEU A 102 -1.64 -16.06 -15.40
CA LEU A 102 -2.18 -15.85 -14.05
C LEU A 102 -1.95 -17.02 -13.09
N GLU A 103 -1.75 -18.25 -13.61
CA GLU A 103 -1.42 -19.42 -12.77
C GLU A 103 -0.07 -19.26 -12.05
N SER A 104 0.82 -18.46 -12.62
CA SER A 104 2.12 -18.13 -12.04
C SER A 104 2.07 -16.89 -11.11
N ALA A 105 0.92 -16.26 -10.97
CA ALA A 105 0.78 -15.03 -10.21
C ALA A 105 1.13 -15.22 -8.74
N ARG A 106 2.03 -14.37 -8.22
CA ARG A 106 2.52 -14.41 -6.83
C ARG A 106 3.03 -13.06 -6.38
N ILE A 107 3.09 -12.87 -5.08
CA ILE A 107 3.97 -11.87 -4.49
C ILE A 107 5.41 -12.39 -4.62
N PRO A 108 6.37 -11.62 -5.16
CA PRO A 108 7.76 -12.08 -5.28
C PRO A 108 8.31 -12.65 -3.98
N GLY A 109 8.91 -13.83 -4.06
CA GLY A 109 9.39 -14.58 -2.89
C GLY A 109 8.34 -15.42 -2.16
N ARG A 110 7.11 -15.49 -2.68
CA ARG A 110 6.04 -16.37 -2.17
C ARG A 110 5.54 -17.33 -3.24
N GLU A 111 4.83 -18.38 -2.81
CA GLU A 111 4.17 -19.33 -3.72
C GLU A 111 3.09 -18.61 -4.56
N PRO A 112 2.76 -19.15 -5.74
CA PRO A 112 1.68 -18.65 -6.57
C PRO A 112 0.34 -18.60 -5.82
N PHE A 113 -0.47 -17.61 -6.13
CA PHE A 113 -1.82 -17.53 -5.60
C PHE A 113 -2.67 -18.69 -6.11
N ARG A 114 -3.41 -19.29 -5.21
CA ARG A 114 -4.47 -20.23 -5.59
C ARG A 114 -5.76 -19.44 -5.72
N THR A 115 -6.48 -19.64 -6.82
CA THR A 115 -7.83 -19.09 -6.97
C THR A 115 -8.68 -19.61 -5.81
N SER A 116 -9.18 -18.71 -4.97
CA SER A 116 -10.11 -19.07 -3.91
C SER A 116 -11.52 -19.19 -4.48
N PRO A 117 -12.32 -20.18 -4.08
CA PRO A 117 -13.73 -20.22 -4.39
C PRO A 117 -14.55 -19.17 -3.63
N GLU A 118 -13.95 -18.48 -2.65
CA GLU A 118 -14.60 -17.42 -1.90
C GLU A 118 -14.93 -16.22 -2.81
N PRO A 119 -16.07 -15.54 -2.59
CA PRO A 119 -16.37 -14.30 -3.29
C PRO A 119 -15.26 -13.29 -3.04
N GLY A 120 -14.67 -12.77 -4.12
CA GLY A 120 -13.69 -11.70 -4.04
C GLY A 120 -14.27 -10.38 -3.50
N ALA A 121 -13.42 -9.48 -3.08
CA ALA A 121 -13.80 -8.12 -2.70
C ALA A 121 -14.50 -7.41 -3.88
N LYS A 122 -15.57 -6.67 -3.60
CA LYS A 122 -16.37 -5.95 -4.61
C LYS A 122 -16.10 -4.46 -4.56
N GLY A 123 -16.11 -3.81 -5.73
CA GLY A 123 -15.75 -2.40 -5.87
C GLY A 123 -16.55 -1.46 -4.98
N GLU A 124 -17.87 -1.62 -4.91
CA GLU A 124 -18.72 -0.82 -4.02
C GLU A 124 -18.33 -0.98 -2.54
N GLN A 125 -18.10 -2.22 -2.11
CA GLN A 125 -17.69 -2.49 -0.73
C GLN A 125 -16.28 -1.93 -0.44
N LEU A 126 -15.35 -2.04 -1.41
CA LEU A 126 -14.00 -1.48 -1.27
C LEU A 126 -14.05 0.03 -1.12
N TRP A 127 -14.88 0.74 -1.90
CA TRP A 127 -15.06 2.18 -1.78
C TRP A 127 -15.63 2.57 -0.41
N ASN A 128 -16.65 1.86 0.08
CA ASN A 128 -17.23 2.11 1.39
C ASN A 128 -16.20 1.88 2.52
N ASN A 129 -15.40 0.82 2.42
CA ASN A 129 -14.35 0.50 3.39
C ASN A 129 -13.22 1.54 3.35
N LEU A 130 -12.85 2.01 2.16
CA LEU A 130 -11.85 3.06 1.99
C LEU A 130 -12.33 4.39 2.58
N GLU A 131 -13.57 4.78 2.33
CA GLU A 131 -14.16 6.01 2.91
C GLU A 131 -14.18 5.93 4.44
N ALA A 132 -14.61 4.81 5.01
CA ALA A 132 -14.60 4.60 6.44
C ALA A 132 -13.19 4.68 7.03
N PHE A 133 -12.21 4.03 6.38
CA PHE A 133 -10.81 4.10 6.77
C PHE A 133 -10.28 5.54 6.75
N LEU A 134 -10.47 6.25 5.65
CA LEU A 134 -9.98 7.64 5.50
C LEU A 134 -10.64 8.59 6.50
N THR A 135 -11.93 8.45 6.72
CA THR A 135 -12.67 9.28 7.69
C THR A 135 -12.09 9.19 9.10
N GLU A 136 -11.61 8.01 9.49
CA GLU A 136 -11.02 7.80 10.81
C GLU A 136 -9.52 8.14 10.89
N ILE A 137 -8.76 7.87 9.82
CA ILE A 137 -7.30 7.97 9.88
C ILE A 137 -6.78 9.36 9.49
N ILE A 138 -7.44 10.06 8.56
CA ILE A 138 -6.96 11.35 8.06
C ILE A 138 -6.87 12.41 9.15
N PRO A 139 -7.87 12.58 10.06
CA PRO A 139 -7.70 13.52 11.17
C PRO A 139 -6.48 13.22 12.05
N VAL A 140 -6.17 11.92 12.27
CA VAL A 140 -4.98 11.52 13.05
C VAL A 140 -3.69 11.86 12.29
N ALA A 141 -3.71 11.74 10.98
CA ALA A 141 -2.58 12.08 10.11
C ALA A 141 -2.32 13.59 10.09
N GLU A 142 -3.38 14.41 10.00
CA GLU A 142 -3.30 15.86 10.10
C GLU A 142 -2.68 16.31 11.42
N ASP A 143 -3.19 15.79 12.53
CA ASP A 143 -2.69 16.09 13.88
C ASP A 143 -1.21 15.70 14.04
N ALA A 144 -0.79 14.59 13.42
CA ALA A 144 0.59 14.10 13.47
C ALA A 144 1.52 14.75 12.43
N GLY A 145 1.01 15.53 11.49
CA GLY A 145 1.78 16.09 10.37
C GLY A 145 2.28 15.02 9.38
N VAL A 146 1.53 13.93 9.22
CA VAL A 146 1.86 12.80 8.34
C VAL A 146 0.92 12.78 7.14
N ILE A 147 1.45 12.41 5.99
CA ILE A 147 0.68 12.25 4.74
C ILE A 147 0.47 10.76 4.47
N LEU A 148 -0.76 10.36 4.19
CA LEU A 148 -1.09 9.06 3.63
C LEU A 148 -1.18 9.17 2.11
N ALA A 149 -0.25 8.53 1.40
CA ALA A 149 -0.18 8.56 -0.05
C ALA A 149 -0.60 7.20 -0.63
N MET A 150 -1.71 7.18 -1.36
CA MET A 150 -2.25 5.98 -2.00
C MET A 150 -1.42 5.58 -3.20
N HIS A 151 -0.88 4.37 -3.19
CA HIS A 151 -0.24 3.74 -4.34
C HIS A 151 -1.30 3.20 -5.32
N PRO A 152 -1.11 3.33 -6.64
CA PRO A 152 -2.00 2.71 -7.63
C PRO A 152 -2.03 1.19 -7.49
N ASP A 153 -3.10 0.58 -8.00
CA ASP A 153 -3.17 -0.87 -8.11
C ASP A 153 -2.04 -1.39 -9.02
N ASP A 154 -1.36 -2.44 -8.60
CA ASP A 154 -0.25 -3.04 -9.34
C ASP A 154 -0.46 -4.56 -9.51
N PRO A 155 -0.77 -5.00 -10.74
CA PRO A 155 -0.99 -4.23 -11.96
C PRO A 155 -2.30 -3.42 -11.94
N PRO A 156 -2.43 -2.34 -12.75
CA PRO A 156 -3.58 -1.44 -12.76
C PRO A 156 -4.76 -2.02 -13.57
N LEU A 157 -5.32 -3.10 -13.07
CA LEU A 157 -6.46 -3.79 -13.67
C LEU A 157 -7.72 -3.57 -12.84
N PRO A 158 -8.90 -3.46 -13.46
CA PRO A 158 -10.17 -3.27 -12.73
C PRO A 158 -10.55 -4.48 -11.88
N THR A 159 -10.07 -5.67 -12.24
CA THR A 159 -10.26 -6.91 -11.48
C THR A 159 -9.03 -7.79 -11.59
N LEU A 160 -8.70 -8.50 -10.52
CA LEU A 160 -7.59 -9.44 -10.50
C LEU A 160 -7.84 -10.60 -9.55
N LEU A 161 -7.71 -11.85 -10.04
CA LEU A 161 -7.94 -13.08 -9.26
C LEU A 161 -9.28 -13.08 -8.49
N GLY A 162 -10.34 -12.55 -9.13
CA GLY A 162 -11.69 -12.49 -8.56
C GLY A 162 -11.96 -11.31 -7.61
N ASN A 163 -10.96 -10.47 -7.32
CA ASN A 163 -11.09 -9.25 -6.55
C ASN A 163 -11.21 -8.04 -7.45
N ASP A 164 -12.16 -7.17 -7.17
CA ASP A 164 -12.24 -5.86 -7.79
C ASP A 164 -11.11 -4.95 -7.27
N ARG A 165 -10.78 -3.92 -8.03
CA ARG A 165 -9.75 -2.94 -7.70
C ARG A 165 -10.28 -1.53 -7.90
N VAL A 166 -9.82 -0.58 -7.13
CA VAL A 166 -10.38 0.79 -7.09
C VAL A 166 -9.37 1.87 -7.47
N MET A 167 -8.06 1.57 -7.44
CA MET A 167 -6.99 2.53 -7.76
C MET A 167 -6.30 2.22 -9.09
N HIS A 168 -7.05 1.75 -10.10
CA HIS A 168 -6.53 1.36 -11.41
C HIS A 168 -6.70 2.43 -12.50
N SER A 169 -7.31 3.57 -12.20
CA SER A 169 -7.63 4.62 -13.16
C SER A 169 -7.51 6.02 -12.55
N VAL A 170 -7.44 7.05 -13.41
CA VAL A 170 -7.45 8.46 -12.99
C VAL A 170 -8.73 8.78 -12.22
N ASP A 171 -9.89 8.31 -12.70
CA ASP A 171 -11.18 8.52 -12.04
C ASP A 171 -11.18 7.97 -10.60
N GLY A 172 -10.52 6.81 -10.37
CA GLY A 172 -10.35 6.26 -9.03
C GLY A 172 -9.58 7.19 -8.10
N PHE A 173 -8.52 7.83 -8.58
CA PHE A 173 -7.77 8.80 -7.79
C PHE A 173 -8.51 10.11 -7.57
N GLU A 174 -9.28 10.59 -8.55
CA GLU A 174 -10.16 11.75 -8.36
C GLU A 174 -11.22 11.46 -7.31
N GLN A 175 -11.81 10.27 -7.33
CA GLN A 175 -12.76 9.83 -6.31
C GLN A 175 -12.09 9.73 -4.93
N LEU A 176 -10.90 9.11 -4.82
CA LEU A 176 -10.13 9.02 -3.57
C LEU A 176 -9.95 10.39 -2.90
N LEU A 177 -9.49 11.38 -3.67
CA LEU A 177 -9.23 12.72 -3.16
C LEU A 177 -10.51 13.45 -2.75
N SER A 178 -11.65 13.08 -3.34
CA SER A 178 -12.96 13.66 -3.02
C SER A 178 -13.63 13.03 -1.79
N LEU A 179 -13.28 11.80 -1.39
CA LEU A 179 -13.86 11.14 -0.22
C LEU A 179 -13.59 11.91 1.07
N VAL A 180 -12.35 12.29 1.30
CA VAL A 180 -11.93 13.07 2.45
C VAL A 180 -10.91 14.11 1.96
N PRO A 181 -11.36 15.31 1.55
CA PRO A 181 -10.47 16.37 1.08
C PRO A 181 -9.55 16.84 2.20
N SER A 182 -8.25 16.59 2.04
CA SER A 182 -7.24 16.91 3.05
C SER A 182 -5.85 16.93 2.42
N PRO A 183 -4.93 17.80 2.87
CA PRO A 183 -3.52 17.71 2.47
C PRO A 183 -2.84 16.42 2.95
N SER A 184 -3.40 15.73 3.95
CA SER A 184 -2.91 14.43 4.43
C SER A 184 -3.48 13.24 3.65
N ASN A 185 -4.44 13.43 2.73
CA ASN A 185 -4.93 12.42 1.79
C ASN A 185 -4.33 12.69 0.41
N ALA A 186 -3.36 11.91 -0.02
CA ALA A 186 -2.55 12.16 -1.19
C ALA A 186 -2.35 10.91 -2.08
N ILE A 187 -1.67 11.10 -3.21
CA ILE A 187 -1.35 10.05 -4.18
C ILE A 187 0.15 9.82 -4.19
N ALA A 188 0.56 8.55 -4.15
CA ALA A 188 1.91 8.12 -4.47
C ALA A 188 2.01 7.91 -5.99
N PHE A 189 2.68 8.81 -6.69
CA PHE A 189 2.84 8.72 -8.13
C PHE A 189 3.88 7.65 -8.51
N CYS A 190 3.40 6.42 -8.72
CA CYS A 190 4.25 5.33 -9.21
C CYS A 190 4.35 5.37 -10.74
N GLN A 191 5.44 5.91 -11.26
CA GLN A 191 5.65 6.01 -12.71
C GLN A 191 5.63 4.65 -13.41
N GLY A 192 6.17 3.60 -12.76
CA GLY A 192 6.19 2.25 -13.32
C GLY A 192 4.81 1.63 -13.50
N THR A 193 3.83 2.02 -12.70
CA THR A 193 2.45 1.53 -12.78
C THR A 193 1.61 2.36 -13.74
N PHE A 194 1.91 3.66 -13.90
CA PHE A 194 1.17 4.57 -14.79
C PHE A 194 1.74 4.65 -16.21
N SER A 195 2.81 3.93 -16.54
CA SER A 195 3.47 3.95 -17.86
C SER A 195 2.87 2.98 -18.85
#